data_6f8e4de3013d0d4b6f8f6207ebd556e0
#
_entry.id   6f8e4de3013d0d4b6f8f6207ebd556e0
#
_cell.length_a   1.000
_cell.length_b   1.000
_cell.length_c   1.000
_cell.angle_alpha   90.00
_cell.angle_beta   90.00
_cell.angle_gamma   90.00
#
_symmetry.space_group_name_H-M   'P 1'
#
loop_
_entity.id
_entity.type
_entity.pdbx_description
1 polymer ?
#
loop_
_entity_poly.entity_id
_entity_poly.type
_entity_poly.pdbx_seq_one_letter_code
_entity_poly.pdbx_strand_id
1 'polypeptide(L)'
;EQSASRQVTISLIPLFGMGWFIPRLRGFLRENPDIDINVVYANHRNYLSDAADLSIRFGVGQWTGYRSEKLMSGQMVPVCSRAFSKLHGLLDTPDQLATLPLLHDEERNTWMQWFQQAGVKRPLRSIGPMFEDGLLTLAAVQAGLGCALMREPLIAHYLESGELIKMFDLPIDDGRDYYLCARLDSELSQEGENLRQWLRREAAAQNAGA
;
A
#
# COMPACT_ATOMS: atom_id res chain seq x y z
N GLU A 1 -3.57 -30.32 29.41
CA GLU A 1 -2.47 -29.38 29.05
C GLU A 1 -3.03 -28.41 28.02
N GLN A 2 -3.35 -27.18 28.45
CA GLN A 2 -3.66 -26.10 27.53
C GLN A 2 -2.36 -25.78 26.80
N SER A 3 -2.28 -26.18 25.52
CA SER A 3 -1.25 -25.69 24.61
C SER A 3 -1.29 -24.16 24.66
N ALA A 4 -0.22 -23.54 25.15
CA ALA A 4 -0.10 -22.08 25.10
C ALA A 4 -0.36 -21.66 23.66
N SER A 5 -1.31 -20.80 23.43
CA SER A 5 -1.68 -20.29 22.11
C SER A 5 -0.42 -19.67 21.50
N ARG A 6 0.03 -20.24 20.40
CA ARG A 6 1.18 -19.73 19.61
C ARG A 6 0.71 -18.52 18.80
N GLN A 7 0.32 -17.47 19.53
CA GLN A 7 -0.24 -16.28 18.93
C GLN A 7 0.86 -15.29 18.54
N VAL A 8 0.70 -14.67 17.38
CA VAL A 8 1.48 -13.53 16.95
C VAL A 8 0.54 -12.40 16.51
N THR A 9 0.82 -11.20 16.99
CA THR A 9 0.05 -10.00 16.63
C THR A 9 0.83 -9.15 15.64
N ILE A 10 0.19 -8.84 14.51
CA ILE A 10 0.72 -7.92 13.51
C ILE A 10 -0.20 -6.71 13.33
N SER A 11 0.39 -5.52 13.33
CA SER A 11 -0.29 -4.26 13.09
C SER A 11 -0.13 -3.85 11.63
N LEU A 12 -1.23 -3.60 10.93
CA LEU A 12 -1.25 -3.30 9.49
C LEU A 12 -2.04 -2.04 9.19
N ILE A 13 -1.57 -1.27 8.20
CA ILE A 13 -2.34 -0.24 7.54
C ILE A 13 -3.42 -0.92 6.67
N PRO A 14 -4.69 -0.44 6.63
CA PRO A 14 -5.78 -1.13 5.95
C PRO A 14 -5.52 -1.51 4.51
N LEU A 15 -5.01 -0.57 3.69
CA LEU A 15 -4.72 -0.85 2.28
C LEU A 15 -3.63 -1.91 2.11
N PHE A 16 -2.59 -1.92 2.97
CA PHE A 16 -1.58 -2.97 2.98
C PHE A 16 -2.20 -4.33 3.33
N GLY A 17 -3.03 -4.35 4.36
CA GLY A 17 -3.75 -5.55 4.77
C GLY A 17 -4.56 -6.14 3.62
N MET A 18 -5.43 -5.33 3.02
CA MET A 18 -6.34 -5.78 1.98
C MET A 18 -5.63 -6.07 0.64
N GLY A 19 -4.72 -5.20 0.23
CA GLY A 19 -4.12 -5.27 -1.10
C GLY A 19 -2.93 -6.24 -1.20
N TRP A 20 -2.26 -6.51 -0.07
CA TRP A 20 -1.03 -7.31 -0.11
C TRP A 20 -1.01 -8.49 0.85
N PHE A 21 -1.34 -8.27 2.13
CA PHE A 21 -1.17 -9.27 3.18
C PHE A 21 -2.21 -10.39 3.10
N ILE A 22 -3.50 -10.05 3.12
CA ILE A 22 -4.61 -11.02 3.14
C ILE A 22 -4.60 -11.94 1.91
N PRO A 23 -4.37 -11.45 0.68
CA PRO A 23 -4.31 -12.33 -0.50
C PRO A 23 -3.23 -13.42 -0.41
N ARG A 24 -2.14 -13.17 0.34
CA ARG A 24 -1.00 -14.08 0.51
C ARG A 24 -1.08 -14.94 1.79
N LEU A 25 -1.85 -14.50 2.77
CA LEU A 25 -1.91 -15.09 4.12
C LEU A 25 -2.22 -16.59 4.12
N ARG A 26 -3.01 -17.06 3.15
CA ARG A 26 -3.30 -18.49 2.99
C ARG A 26 -2.03 -19.34 2.88
N GLY A 27 -1.00 -18.82 2.23
CA GLY A 27 0.31 -19.50 2.11
C GLY A 27 0.96 -19.69 3.48
N PHE A 28 1.01 -18.64 4.28
CA PHE A 28 1.55 -18.68 5.63
C PHE A 28 0.81 -19.67 6.54
N LEU A 29 -0.51 -19.61 6.54
CA LEU A 29 -1.34 -20.48 7.40
C LEU A 29 -1.20 -21.96 7.03
N ARG A 30 -0.95 -22.29 5.77
CA ARG A 30 -0.67 -23.67 5.36
C ARG A 30 0.69 -24.15 5.84
N GLU A 31 1.70 -23.28 5.85
CA GLU A 31 3.06 -23.60 6.31
C GLU A 31 3.14 -23.64 7.85
N ASN A 32 2.26 -22.94 8.54
CA ASN A 32 2.26 -22.76 9.98
C ASN A 32 0.85 -22.97 10.58
N PRO A 33 0.29 -24.19 10.53
CA PRO A 33 -1.11 -24.44 10.91
C PRO A 33 -1.40 -24.23 12.40
N ASP A 34 -0.36 -24.24 13.25
CA ASP A 34 -0.48 -24.08 14.71
C ASP A 34 -0.32 -22.64 15.19
N ILE A 35 -0.07 -21.69 14.27
CA ILE A 35 0.09 -20.27 14.60
C ILE A 35 -1.24 -19.55 14.47
N ASP A 36 -1.65 -18.90 15.55
CA ASP A 36 -2.80 -17.99 15.58
C ASP A 36 -2.33 -16.57 15.29
N ILE A 37 -2.86 -15.97 14.21
CA ILE A 37 -2.51 -14.60 13.81
C ILE A 37 -3.60 -13.64 14.25
N ASN A 38 -3.22 -12.67 15.07
CA ASN A 38 -4.05 -11.53 15.40
C ASN A 38 -3.63 -10.32 14.56
N VAL A 39 -4.51 -9.85 13.69
CA VAL A 39 -4.27 -8.67 12.84
C VAL A 39 -4.98 -7.48 13.44
N VAL A 40 -4.22 -6.44 13.78
CA VAL A 40 -4.77 -5.22 14.36
C VAL A 40 -4.58 -4.03 13.43
N TYR A 41 -5.45 -3.05 13.58
CA TYR A 41 -5.41 -1.82 12.77
C TYR A 41 -4.24 -0.93 13.19
N ALA A 42 -3.45 -0.47 12.23
CA ALA A 42 -2.44 0.55 12.41
C ALA A 42 -2.93 1.90 11.85
N ASN A 43 -2.93 2.91 12.68
CA ASN A 43 -3.07 4.28 12.20
C ASN A 43 -1.69 4.81 11.81
N HIS A 44 -1.44 5.02 10.51
CA HIS A 44 -0.14 5.47 9.99
C HIS A 44 0.28 6.87 10.48
N ARG A 45 -0.66 7.65 11.02
CA ARG A 45 -0.37 8.97 11.62
C ARG A 45 0.02 8.89 13.10
N ASN A 46 -0.28 7.79 13.76
CA ASN A 46 0.03 7.60 15.16
C ASN A 46 0.32 6.13 15.50
N TYR A 47 1.58 5.75 15.42
CA TYR A 47 2.07 4.42 15.79
C TYR A 47 2.42 4.27 17.28
N LEU A 48 2.14 5.28 18.12
CA LEU A 48 2.62 5.33 19.53
C LEU A 48 2.01 4.27 20.44
N SER A 49 0.84 3.73 20.08
CA SER A 49 0.12 2.72 20.88
C SER A 49 0.24 1.30 20.32
N ASP A 50 1.19 1.05 19.43
CA ASP A 50 1.35 -0.23 18.76
C ASP A 50 2.02 -1.25 19.68
N ALA A 51 1.21 -2.11 20.29
CA ALA A 51 1.66 -3.21 21.16
C ALA A 51 1.87 -4.53 20.39
N ALA A 52 1.82 -4.50 19.06
CA ALA A 52 1.99 -5.69 18.21
C ALA A 52 3.45 -6.18 18.23
N ASP A 53 3.63 -7.49 18.02
CA ASP A 53 4.95 -8.12 17.87
C ASP A 53 5.67 -7.61 16.63
N LEU A 54 4.91 -7.46 15.53
CA LEU A 54 5.36 -6.91 14.27
C LEU A 54 4.41 -5.81 13.80
N SER A 55 4.92 -4.82 13.10
CA SER A 55 4.09 -3.80 12.47
C SER A 55 4.58 -3.46 11.07
N ILE A 56 3.62 -3.23 10.16
CA ILE A 56 3.91 -2.65 8.86
C ILE A 56 3.66 -1.16 8.97
N ARG A 57 4.71 -0.38 8.77
CA ARG A 57 4.68 1.08 8.84
C ARG A 57 4.99 1.69 7.50
N PHE A 58 4.38 2.82 7.23
CA PHE A 58 4.61 3.59 6.02
C PHE A 58 5.29 4.91 6.37
N GLY A 59 6.39 5.25 5.68
CA GLY A 59 7.15 6.47 5.94
C GLY A 59 8.61 6.37 5.49
N VAL A 60 9.46 7.15 6.14
CA VAL A 60 10.89 7.29 5.80
C VAL A 60 11.81 6.25 6.47
N GLY A 61 11.24 5.28 7.18
CA GLY A 61 12.00 4.16 7.75
C GLY A 61 12.60 4.40 9.13
N GLN A 62 12.27 5.49 9.80
CA GLN A 62 12.83 5.83 11.11
C GLN A 62 11.72 5.99 12.16
N TRP A 63 11.67 5.05 13.12
CA TRP A 63 10.79 5.09 14.28
C TRP A 63 11.57 4.76 15.54
N THR A 64 11.56 5.68 16.48
CA THR A 64 12.24 5.51 17.77
C THR A 64 11.72 4.28 18.50
N GLY A 65 12.62 3.43 19.00
CA GLY A 65 12.27 2.19 19.69
C GLY A 65 11.98 1.00 18.80
N TYR A 66 12.13 1.15 17.48
CA TYR A 66 11.89 0.06 16.53
C TYR A 66 13.11 -0.24 15.64
N ARG A 67 13.32 -1.51 15.36
CA ARG A 67 14.13 -1.96 14.23
C ARG A 67 13.23 -1.97 13.00
N SER A 68 13.63 -1.25 11.96
CA SER A 68 12.86 -1.11 10.73
C SER A 68 13.66 -1.66 9.56
N GLU A 69 13.05 -2.50 8.75
CA GLU A 69 13.63 -2.98 7.50
C GLU A 69 12.67 -2.66 6.35
N LYS A 70 13.20 -2.12 5.25
CA LYS A 70 12.38 -1.81 4.07
C LYS A 70 11.83 -3.12 3.50
N LEU A 71 10.51 -3.18 3.35
CA LEU A 71 9.79 -4.34 2.84
C LEU A 71 9.49 -4.17 1.35
N MET A 72 8.95 -3.02 0.97
CA MET A 72 8.63 -2.71 -0.42
C MET A 72 8.59 -1.21 -0.70
N SER A 73 8.64 -0.88 -2.00
CA SER A 73 8.54 0.49 -2.49
C SER A 73 7.16 1.09 -2.22
N GLY A 74 7.15 2.40 -1.94
CA GLY A 74 5.93 3.20 -1.86
C GLY A 74 5.61 3.97 -3.14
N GLN A 75 6.25 3.66 -4.27
CA GLN A 75 5.98 4.34 -5.54
C GLN A 75 4.51 4.26 -5.95
N MET A 76 4.02 5.35 -6.51
CA MET A 76 2.64 5.48 -6.98
C MET A 76 2.56 5.58 -8.49
N VAL A 77 1.49 5.05 -9.04
CA VAL A 77 1.15 5.16 -10.47
C VAL A 77 -0.27 5.70 -10.63
N PRO A 78 -0.56 6.43 -11.72
CA PRO A 78 -1.91 6.89 -12.03
C PRO A 78 -2.80 5.74 -12.49
N VAL A 79 -3.92 5.56 -11.80
CA VAL A 79 -4.87 4.49 -12.10
C VAL A 79 -6.31 5.00 -12.14
N CYS A 80 -7.16 4.26 -12.86
CA CYS A 80 -8.60 4.40 -12.81
C CYS A 80 -9.27 3.02 -12.86
N SER A 81 -10.58 2.95 -12.63
CA SER A 81 -11.31 1.70 -12.84
C SER A 81 -11.47 1.38 -14.34
N ARG A 82 -11.65 0.09 -14.66
CA ARG A 82 -11.95 -0.35 -16.03
C ARG A 82 -13.18 0.34 -16.62
N ALA A 83 -14.22 0.55 -15.81
CA ALA A 83 -15.44 1.23 -16.25
C ALA A 83 -15.16 2.69 -16.62
N PHE A 84 -14.38 3.40 -15.79
CA PHE A 84 -13.98 4.78 -16.04
C PHE A 84 -13.12 4.88 -17.31
N SER A 85 -12.14 3.99 -17.50
CA SER A 85 -11.32 3.94 -18.72
C SER A 85 -12.15 3.69 -19.99
N LYS A 86 -13.16 2.83 -19.93
CA LYS A 86 -14.07 2.62 -21.07
C LYS A 86 -14.90 3.86 -21.43
N LEU A 87 -15.28 4.65 -20.45
CA LEU A 87 -16.07 5.87 -20.65
C LEU A 87 -15.23 7.00 -21.26
N HIS A 88 -13.99 7.16 -20.83
CA HIS A 88 -13.12 8.28 -21.23
C HIS A 88 -12.12 7.92 -22.34
N GLY A 89 -12.00 6.64 -22.70
CA GLY A 89 -11.05 6.15 -23.69
C GLY A 89 -9.63 6.00 -23.16
N LEU A 90 -8.75 5.54 -24.03
CA LEU A 90 -7.30 5.53 -23.77
C LEU A 90 -6.75 6.94 -23.94
N LEU A 91 -5.86 7.34 -23.05
CA LEU A 91 -5.18 8.62 -23.08
C LEU A 91 -3.82 8.45 -23.77
N ASP A 92 -3.52 9.35 -24.71
CA ASP A 92 -2.25 9.33 -25.43
C ASP A 92 -1.17 10.15 -24.70
N THR A 93 -1.59 11.17 -23.94
CA THR A 93 -0.67 12.11 -23.27
C THR A 93 -1.12 12.42 -21.84
N PRO A 94 -0.17 12.71 -20.93
CA PRO A 94 -0.47 13.15 -19.57
C PRO A 94 -1.34 14.40 -19.47
N ASP A 95 -1.29 15.31 -20.47
CA ASP A 95 -2.14 16.52 -20.53
C ASP A 95 -3.62 16.18 -20.58
N GLN A 96 -3.99 15.07 -21.22
CA GLN A 96 -5.37 14.62 -21.28
C GLN A 96 -5.86 14.17 -19.91
N LEU A 97 -5.01 13.50 -19.11
CA LEU A 97 -5.33 13.11 -17.73
C LEU A 97 -5.66 14.31 -16.85
N ALA A 98 -5.00 15.46 -17.09
CA ALA A 98 -5.24 16.69 -16.35
C ALA A 98 -6.67 17.26 -16.53
N THR A 99 -7.43 16.76 -17.51
CA THR A 99 -8.81 17.19 -17.77
C THR A 99 -9.87 16.31 -17.08
N LEU A 100 -9.45 15.18 -16.53
CA LEU A 100 -10.31 14.20 -15.88
C LEU A 100 -10.49 14.50 -14.38
N PRO A 101 -11.53 13.94 -13.73
CA PRO A 101 -11.68 14.00 -12.29
C PRO A 101 -10.48 13.36 -11.59
N LEU A 102 -9.79 14.11 -10.74
CA LEU A 102 -8.63 13.64 -9.96
C LEU A 102 -9.05 13.44 -8.51
N LEU A 103 -8.71 12.27 -7.97
CA LEU A 103 -8.91 11.92 -6.57
C LEU A 103 -7.58 12.11 -5.83
N HIS A 104 -7.64 12.64 -4.63
CA HIS A 104 -6.46 12.92 -3.82
C HIS A 104 -6.40 12.00 -2.61
N ASP A 105 -5.21 11.50 -2.32
CA ASP A 105 -4.88 10.75 -1.13
C ASP A 105 -3.96 11.61 -0.25
N GLU A 106 -4.31 11.82 1.00
CA GLU A 106 -3.56 12.56 2.03
C GLU A 106 -3.11 13.98 1.62
N GLU A 107 -2.50 14.15 0.45
CA GLU A 107 -1.89 15.40 0.00
C GLU A 107 -2.34 15.80 -1.40
N ARG A 108 -2.75 17.08 -1.55
CA ARG A 108 -3.16 17.61 -2.86
C ARG A 108 -1.99 17.83 -3.84
N ASN A 109 -0.77 17.94 -3.31
CA ASN A 109 0.40 18.29 -4.12
C ASN A 109 0.94 17.12 -4.95
N THR A 110 0.59 15.88 -4.62
CA THR A 110 1.14 14.69 -5.27
C THR A 110 0.83 14.66 -6.77
N TRP A 111 -0.39 15.02 -7.16
CA TRP A 111 -0.74 15.15 -8.57
C TRP A 111 0.06 16.25 -9.29
N MET A 112 0.29 17.39 -8.64
CA MET A 112 1.10 18.47 -9.23
C MET A 112 2.53 17.99 -9.48
N GLN A 113 3.12 17.27 -8.54
CA GLN A 113 4.46 16.70 -8.71
C GLN A 113 4.50 15.68 -9.85
N TRP A 114 3.50 14.81 -9.94
CA TRP A 114 3.41 13.83 -11.02
C TRP A 114 3.30 14.51 -12.40
N PHE A 115 2.43 15.50 -12.55
CA PHE A 115 2.29 16.24 -13.81
C PHE A 115 3.56 17.03 -14.17
N GLN A 116 4.25 17.59 -13.18
CA GLN A 116 5.52 18.24 -13.39
C GLN A 116 6.58 17.25 -13.91
N GLN A 117 6.65 16.06 -13.32
CA GLN A 117 7.53 14.98 -13.79
C GLN A 117 7.14 14.52 -15.19
N ALA A 118 5.87 14.48 -15.51
CA ALA A 118 5.33 14.14 -16.84
C ALA A 118 5.52 15.26 -17.90
N GLY A 119 6.08 16.40 -17.52
CA GLY A 119 6.33 17.54 -18.44
C GLY A 119 5.09 18.36 -18.81
N VAL A 120 3.99 18.20 -18.06
CA VAL A 120 2.75 18.95 -18.30
C VAL A 120 2.90 20.39 -17.83
N LYS A 121 2.69 21.34 -18.75
CA LYS A 121 2.85 22.79 -18.50
C LYS A 121 1.56 23.53 -18.16
N ARG A 122 0.42 22.84 -18.21
CA ARG A 122 -0.89 23.46 -17.92
C ARG A 122 -1.07 23.71 -16.44
N PRO A 123 -1.67 24.84 -16.03
CA PRO A 123 -2.06 25.02 -14.64
C PRO A 123 -3.14 23.98 -14.30
N LEU A 124 -2.87 23.16 -13.29
CA LEU A 124 -3.80 22.17 -12.80
C LEU A 124 -4.79 22.79 -11.84
N ARG A 125 -6.07 22.58 -12.09
CA ARG A 125 -7.06 22.74 -11.05
C ARG A 125 -7.02 21.48 -10.18
N SER A 126 -6.27 21.52 -9.09
CA SER A 126 -6.25 20.44 -8.08
C SER A 126 -7.56 20.43 -7.27
N ILE A 127 -8.70 20.38 -7.97
CA ILE A 127 -10.03 20.31 -7.35
C ILE A 127 -10.52 18.87 -7.51
N GLY A 128 -10.84 18.25 -6.40
CA GLY A 128 -11.38 16.90 -6.34
C GLY A 128 -11.52 16.42 -4.90
N PRO A 129 -12.25 15.33 -4.69
CA PRO A 129 -12.35 14.71 -3.37
C PRO A 129 -10.97 14.32 -2.85
N MET A 130 -10.76 14.49 -1.56
CA MET A 130 -9.56 14.04 -0.84
C MET A 130 -9.97 13.02 0.20
N PHE A 131 -9.27 11.91 0.21
CA PHE A 131 -9.46 10.82 1.15
C PHE A 131 -8.20 10.70 2.02
N GLU A 132 -8.39 10.58 3.32
CA GLU A 132 -7.27 10.46 4.27
C GLU A 132 -6.74 9.04 4.44
N ASP A 133 -7.30 8.10 3.68
CA ASP A 133 -6.95 6.68 3.75
C ASP A 133 -6.95 6.06 2.34
N GLY A 134 -5.87 5.35 2.01
CA GLY A 134 -5.70 4.73 0.70
C GLY A 134 -6.77 3.68 0.37
N LEU A 135 -7.40 3.06 1.38
CA LEU A 135 -8.52 2.13 1.15
C LEU A 135 -9.76 2.87 0.66
N LEU A 136 -10.06 4.04 1.22
CA LEU A 136 -11.16 4.89 0.74
C LEU A 136 -10.88 5.43 -0.66
N THR A 137 -9.61 5.80 -0.94
CA THR A 137 -9.19 6.21 -2.27
C THR A 137 -9.39 5.09 -3.28
N LEU A 138 -9.00 3.84 -2.95
CA LEU A 138 -9.23 2.67 -3.79
C LEU A 138 -10.73 2.44 -4.06
N ALA A 139 -11.56 2.49 -3.02
CA ALA A 139 -13.01 2.34 -3.17
C ALA A 139 -13.60 3.41 -4.09
N ALA A 140 -13.14 4.66 -4.00
CA ALA A 140 -13.58 5.76 -4.86
C ALA A 140 -13.17 5.53 -6.33
N VAL A 141 -11.94 5.02 -6.58
CA VAL A 141 -11.49 4.63 -7.93
C VAL A 141 -12.35 3.50 -8.48
N GLN A 142 -12.60 2.45 -7.69
CA GLN A 142 -13.43 1.30 -8.09
C GLN A 142 -14.88 1.72 -8.41
N ALA A 143 -15.41 2.69 -7.65
CA ALA A 143 -16.71 3.30 -7.91
C ALA A 143 -16.75 4.19 -9.18
N GLY A 144 -15.61 4.38 -9.84
CA GLY A 144 -15.52 5.17 -11.07
C GLY A 144 -15.60 6.69 -10.87
N LEU A 145 -15.26 7.20 -9.68
CA LEU A 145 -15.32 8.63 -9.38
C LEU A 145 -14.21 9.43 -10.06
N GLY A 146 -13.12 8.79 -10.47
CA GLY A 146 -12.00 9.47 -11.11
C GLY A 146 -10.71 8.65 -11.12
N CYS A 147 -9.61 9.36 -11.34
CA CYS A 147 -8.24 8.81 -11.37
C CYS A 147 -7.52 9.14 -10.06
N ALA A 148 -6.72 8.21 -9.55
CA ALA A 148 -5.90 8.41 -8.37
C ALA A 148 -4.45 7.98 -8.62
N LEU A 149 -3.52 8.58 -7.86
CA LEU A 149 -2.17 8.06 -7.70
C LEU A 149 -2.21 7.03 -6.57
N MET A 150 -1.93 5.77 -6.90
CA MET A 150 -2.01 4.68 -5.92
C MET A 150 -0.69 3.92 -5.83
N ARG A 151 -0.37 3.44 -4.63
CA ARG A 151 0.84 2.66 -4.34
C ARG A 151 0.80 1.34 -5.11
N GLU A 152 1.61 1.25 -6.16
CA GLU A 152 1.58 0.14 -7.12
C GLU A 152 1.69 -1.25 -6.48
N PRO A 153 2.60 -1.49 -5.51
CA PRO A 153 2.71 -2.82 -4.89
C PRO A 153 1.45 -3.31 -4.17
N LEU A 154 0.61 -2.37 -3.68
CA LEU A 154 -0.60 -2.71 -2.93
C LEU A 154 -1.82 -2.93 -3.84
N ILE A 155 -1.74 -2.50 -5.08
CA ILE A 155 -2.83 -2.66 -6.06
C ILE A 155 -2.47 -3.62 -7.19
N ALA A 156 -1.34 -4.33 -7.09
CA ALA A 156 -0.83 -5.19 -8.17
C ALA A 156 -1.87 -6.19 -8.66
N HIS A 157 -2.58 -6.89 -7.76
CA HIS A 157 -3.59 -7.86 -8.15
C HIS A 157 -4.82 -7.25 -8.84
N TYR A 158 -5.17 -5.98 -8.55
CA TYR A 158 -6.24 -5.26 -9.26
C TYR A 158 -5.80 -4.85 -10.67
N LEU A 159 -4.51 -4.55 -10.86
CA LEU A 159 -3.92 -4.30 -12.17
C LEU A 159 -3.85 -5.59 -13.00
N GLU A 160 -3.40 -6.70 -12.41
CA GLU A 160 -3.32 -8.02 -13.05
C GLU A 160 -4.71 -8.54 -13.45
N SER A 161 -5.72 -8.39 -12.61
CA SER A 161 -7.11 -8.76 -12.95
C SER A 161 -7.76 -7.81 -13.97
N GLY A 162 -7.13 -6.65 -14.20
CA GLY A 162 -7.65 -5.57 -15.04
C GLY A 162 -8.89 -4.88 -14.44
N GLU A 163 -9.14 -5.01 -13.16
CA GLU A 163 -10.14 -4.22 -12.43
C GLU A 163 -9.71 -2.75 -12.37
N LEU A 164 -8.43 -2.51 -12.11
CA LEU A 164 -7.80 -1.21 -12.29
C LEU A 164 -6.96 -1.19 -13.57
N ILE A 165 -6.89 -0.02 -14.17
CA ILE A 165 -6.09 0.27 -15.35
C ILE A 165 -5.02 1.28 -14.98
N LYS A 166 -3.75 0.92 -15.19
CA LYS A 166 -2.63 1.86 -15.12
C LYS A 166 -2.72 2.77 -16.35
N MET A 167 -2.84 4.06 -16.12
CA MET A 167 -3.04 5.02 -17.20
C MET A 167 -1.73 5.43 -17.88
N PHE A 168 -0.65 5.50 -17.12
CA PHE A 168 0.70 5.77 -17.61
C PHE A 168 1.70 4.97 -16.79
N ASP A 169 2.73 4.43 -17.46
CA ASP A 169 3.87 3.78 -16.80
C ASP A 169 4.93 4.83 -16.43
N LEU A 170 4.54 5.72 -15.55
CA LEU A 170 5.36 6.81 -15.02
C LEU A 170 5.14 6.87 -13.50
N PRO A 171 5.91 6.09 -12.73
CA PRO A 171 5.79 6.09 -11.29
C PRO A 171 6.32 7.38 -10.68
N ILE A 172 5.71 7.82 -9.57
CA ILE A 172 6.23 8.90 -8.73
C ILE A 172 6.63 8.35 -7.36
N ASP A 173 7.76 8.83 -6.86
CA ASP A 173 8.30 8.50 -5.56
C ASP A 173 8.26 9.75 -4.66
N ASP A 174 7.60 9.64 -3.52
CA ASP A 174 7.54 10.70 -2.51
C ASP A 174 8.54 10.47 -1.34
N GLY A 175 9.46 9.50 -1.52
CA GLY A 175 10.48 9.16 -0.52
C GLY A 175 9.96 8.33 0.67
N ARG A 176 8.72 7.86 0.60
CA ARG A 176 8.10 7.02 1.64
C ARG A 176 7.90 5.60 1.13
N ASP A 177 8.25 4.63 1.97
CA ASP A 177 8.20 3.21 1.66
C ASP A 177 7.46 2.44 2.76
N TYR A 178 7.21 1.15 2.52
CA TYR A 178 6.68 0.23 3.52
C TYR A 178 7.80 -0.50 4.23
N TYR A 179 7.72 -0.49 5.56
CA TYR A 179 8.73 -1.09 6.43
C TYR A 179 8.10 -2.11 7.36
N LEU A 180 8.79 -3.23 7.51
CA LEU A 180 8.53 -4.19 8.56
C LEU A 180 9.29 -3.77 9.80
N CYS A 181 8.57 -3.55 10.88
CA CYS A 181 9.10 -3.04 12.13
C CYS A 181 8.88 -4.03 13.28
N ALA A 182 9.90 -4.18 14.12
CA ALA A 182 9.84 -4.90 15.38
C ALA A 182 10.40 -4.02 16.51
N ARG A 183 9.92 -4.17 17.71
CA ARG A 183 10.39 -3.40 18.87
C ARG A 183 11.84 -3.76 19.20
N LEU A 184 12.61 -2.79 19.67
CA LEU A 184 14.01 -3.00 20.11
C LEU A 184 14.10 -3.55 21.54
N ASP A 185 13.07 -3.33 22.35
CA ASP A 185 13.02 -3.71 23.77
C ASP A 185 12.42 -5.10 24.02
N SER A 186 12.04 -5.83 22.96
CA SER A 186 11.51 -7.17 23.05
C SER A 186 12.11 -8.08 21.96
N GLU A 187 12.31 -9.33 22.28
CA GLU A 187 12.65 -10.36 21.31
C GLU A 187 11.36 -10.93 20.70
N LEU A 188 11.40 -11.23 19.41
CA LEU A 188 10.30 -11.93 18.75
C LEU A 188 10.26 -13.38 19.23
N SER A 189 9.05 -13.90 19.43
CA SER A 189 8.84 -15.34 19.56
C SER A 189 9.22 -16.07 18.28
N GLN A 190 9.30 -17.40 18.35
CA GLN A 190 9.54 -18.22 17.14
C GLN A 190 8.45 -17.98 16.09
N GLU A 191 7.20 -17.82 16.50
CA GLU A 191 6.04 -17.52 15.67
C GLU A 191 6.19 -16.16 14.99
N GLY A 192 6.61 -15.14 15.74
CA GLY A 192 6.92 -13.81 15.21
C GLY A 192 8.05 -13.84 14.18
N GLU A 193 9.09 -14.62 14.45
CA GLU A 193 10.22 -14.78 13.52
C GLU A 193 9.78 -15.51 12.23
N ASN A 194 8.94 -16.56 12.35
CA ASN A 194 8.39 -17.24 11.19
C ASN A 194 7.56 -16.29 10.31
N LEU A 195 6.72 -15.46 10.93
CA LEU A 195 5.92 -14.44 10.21
C LEU A 195 6.84 -13.40 9.56
N ARG A 196 7.88 -12.93 10.26
CA ARG A 196 8.85 -11.96 9.72
C ARG A 196 9.56 -12.52 8.48
N GLN A 197 10.03 -13.75 8.53
CA GLN A 197 10.74 -14.39 7.41
C GLN A 197 9.81 -14.62 6.22
N TRP A 198 8.56 -15.02 6.48
CA TRP A 198 7.57 -15.19 5.44
C TRP A 198 7.26 -13.84 4.74
N LEU A 199 7.02 -12.76 5.49
CA LEU A 199 6.78 -11.43 4.93
C LEU A 199 7.93 -10.97 4.02
N ARG A 200 9.17 -11.18 4.46
CA ARG A 200 10.37 -10.84 3.66
C ARG A 200 10.45 -11.65 2.36
N ARG A 201 10.17 -12.94 2.44
CA ARG A 201 10.19 -13.83 1.26
C ARG A 201 9.14 -13.43 0.24
N GLU A 202 7.91 -13.19 0.69
CA GLU A 202 6.81 -12.76 -0.19
C GLU A 202 7.10 -11.38 -0.84
N ALA A 203 7.64 -10.44 -0.07
CA ALA A 203 8.00 -9.12 -0.62
C ALA A 203 9.16 -9.22 -1.63
N ALA A 204 10.17 -10.04 -1.34
CA ALA A 204 11.28 -10.26 -2.27
C ALA A 204 10.82 -10.91 -3.59
N ALA A 205 9.87 -11.85 -3.52
CA ALA A 205 9.30 -12.49 -4.70
C ALA A 205 8.54 -11.48 -5.59
N GLN A 206 7.78 -10.57 -4.99
CA GLN A 206 7.10 -9.51 -5.74
C GLN A 206 8.07 -8.52 -6.36
N ASN A 207 9.09 -8.09 -5.62
CA ASN A 207 10.10 -7.13 -6.12
C ASN A 207 10.94 -7.71 -7.27
N ALA A 208 11.09 -9.03 -7.35
CA ALA A 208 11.81 -9.70 -8.44
C ALA A 208 10.97 -9.90 -9.71
N GLY A 209 9.65 -9.80 -9.61
CA GLY A 209 8.70 -9.94 -10.73
C GLY A 209 8.16 -8.62 -11.28
N ALA A 210 8.59 -7.48 -10.73
CA ALA A 210 8.14 -6.14 -11.11
C ALA A 210 9.03 -5.50 -12.17
#